data_65a58af3dba07e2efa79adc20f265f68
#
_entry.id   65a58af3dba07e2efa79adc20f265f68
#
_cell.length_a   1.000
_cell.length_b   1.000
_cell.length_c   1.000
_cell.angle_alpha   90.00
_cell.angle_beta   90.00
_cell.angle_gamma   90.00
#
_symmetry.space_group_name_H-M   'P 1'
#
loop_
_entity.id
_entity.type
_entity.pdbx_description
1 polymer ?
#
loop_
_entity_poly.entity_id
_entity_poly.type
_entity_poly.pdbx_seq_one_letter_code
_entity_poly.pdbx_strand_id
1 'polypeptide(L)'
;MSEQVQLDLFLTFVEKDTTGKVCIWCDTHKPMLDFGLYNRNADGRDNRCRKCISHSTGIIAMLRKYAPEKPEVCECCLKPPKKKFVLDHCHQGEVFRGWLCDHCNLAIGMLGDNITGIEKALAYLKKHERLNND
;
A
#
# COMPACT_ATOMS: atom_id res chain seq x y z
N MET A 1 37.64 -18.52 -20.83
CA MET A 1 37.23 -19.02 -19.49
C MET A 1 36.89 -20.49 -19.61
N SER A 2 37.32 -21.32 -18.67
CA SER A 2 36.97 -22.73 -18.67
C SER A 2 35.48 -22.93 -18.31
N GLU A 3 34.86 -24.00 -18.80
CA GLU A 3 33.45 -24.36 -18.49
C GLU A 3 33.20 -24.38 -16.96
N GLN A 4 34.21 -24.82 -16.19
CA GLN A 4 34.15 -24.86 -14.73
C GLN A 4 33.99 -23.48 -14.11
N VAL A 5 34.66 -22.47 -14.61
CA VAL A 5 34.57 -21.08 -14.14
C VAL A 5 33.21 -20.47 -14.46
N GLN A 6 32.63 -20.82 -15.60
CA GLN A 6 31.26 -20.39 -15.95
C GLN A 6 30.20 -21.07 -15.10
N LEU A 7 30.38 -22.36 -14.78
CA LEU A 7 29.49 -23.12 -13.90
C LEU A 7 29.54 -22.59 -12.48
N ASP A 8 30.72 -22.29 -11.95
CA ASP A 8 30.91 -21.73 -10.61
C ASP A 8 30.32 -20.31 -10.49
N LEU A 9 30.49 -19.50 -11.54
CA LEU A 9 29.85 -18.18 -11.64
C LEU A 9 28.32 -18.28 -11.70
N PHE A 10 27.80 -19.26 -12.44
CA PHE A 10 26.37 -19.50 -12.53
C PHE A 10 25.79 -20.00 -11.20
N LEU A 11 26.47 -20.92 -10.52
CA LEU A 11 26.09 -21.44 -9.19
C LEU A 11 26.12 -20.35 -8.14
N THR A 12 27.14 -19.48 -8.12
CA THR A 12 27.21 -18.33 -7.20
C THR A 12 26.14 -17.28 -7.51
N PHE A 13 25.72 -17.15 -8.75
CA PHE A 13 24.61 -16.26 -9.14
C PHE A 13 23.26 -16.84 -8.71
N VAL A 14 23.06 -18.16 -8.84
CA VAL A 14 21.85 -18.86 -8.42
C VAL A 14 21.75 -18.90 -6.88
N GLU A 15 22.85 -19.10 -6.17
CA GLU A 15 22.87 -19.04 -4.69
C GLU A 15 22.54 -17.62 -4.17
N LYS A 16 22.92 -16.56 -4.89
CA LYS A 16 22.54 -15.18 -4.57
C LYS A 16 21.05 -14.89 -4.76
N ASP A 17 20.37 -15.66 -5.60
CA ASP A 17 18.96 -15.47 -5.92
C ASP A 17 18.01 -16.21 -4.94
N THR A 18 18.54 -17.07 -4.06
CA THR A 18 17.74 -17.73 -3.02
C THR A 18 17.41 -16.82 -1.83
N THR A 19 18.06 -15.67 -1.71
CA THR A 19 17.79 -14.65 -0.69
C THR A 19 16.76 -13.65 -1.19
N GLY A 20 15.51 -14.06 -1.25
CA GLY A 20 14.39 -13.20 -1.57
C GLY A 20 13.41 -13.09 -0.41
N LYS A 21 12.31 -12.39 -0.65
CA LYS A 21 11.17 -12.34 0.26
C LYS A 21 9.85 -12.28 -0.49
N VAL A 22 8.76 -12.53 0.22
CA VAL A 22 7.42 -12.45 -0.36
C VAL A 22 6.98 -10.99 -0.40
N CYS A 23 6.50 -10.53 -1.56
CA CYS A 23 5.88 -9.23 -1.70
C CYS A 23 4.50 -9.23 -1.06
N ILE A 24 4.25 -8.31 -0.13
CA ILE A 24 2.96 -8.22 0.60
C ILE A 24 1.76 -7.81 -0.28
N TRP A 25 2.01 -7.34 -1.50
CA TRP A 25 0.94 -6.92 -2.41
C TRP A 25 0.56 -7.98 -3.45
N CYS A 26 1.50 -8.73 -3.98
CA CYS A 26 1.22 -9.78 -4.98
C CYS A 26 1.41 -11.20 -4.44
N ASP A 27 1.78 -11.34 -3.17
CA ASP A 27 2.00 -12.61 -2.46
C ASP A 27 2.95 -13.57 -3.22
N THR A 28 3.92 -13.00 -3.94
CA THR A 28 4.89 -13.74 -4.74
C THR A 28 6.28 -13.59 -4.17
N HIS A 29 7.00 -14.71 -4.02
CA HIS A 29 8.42 -14.68 -3.65
C HIS A 29 9.25 -14.07 -4.79
N LYS A 30 10.11 -13.12 -4.47
CA LYS A 30 10.95 -12.39 -5.43
C LYS A 30 12.34 -12.15 -4.87
N PRO A 31 13.36 -12.03 -5.76
CA PRO A 31 14.72 -11.66 -5.35
C PRO A 31 14.74 -10.32 -4.57
N MET A 32 15.71 -10.15 -3.68
CA MET A 32 15.85 -8.92 -2.89
C MET A 32 16.00 -7.65 -3.75
N LEU A 33 16.58 -7.77 -4.94
CA LEU A 33 16.76 -6.66 -5.89
C LEU A 33 15.44 -6.14 -6.46
N ASP A 34 14.38 -6.94 -6.45
CA ASP A 34 13.04 -6.54 -6.87
C ASP A 34 12.35 -5.62 -5.87
N PHE A 35 12.94 -5.40 -4.70
CA PHE A 35 12.44 -4.50 -3.68
C PHE A 35 13.27 -3.22 -3.59
N GLY A 36 12.60 -2.08 -3.44
CA GLY A 36 13.26 -0.79 -3.26
C GLY A 36 13.98 -0.69 -1.92
N LEU A 37 14.91 0.25 -1.77
CA LEU A 37 15.55 0.54 -0.50
C LEU A 37 14.54 1.19 0.46
N TYR A 38 14.53 0.74 1.72
CA TYR A 38 13.71 1.30 2.77
C TYR A 38 14.34 1.07 4.14
N ASN A 39 15.01 2.08 4.66
CA ASN A 39 15.88 1.99 5.85
C ASN A 39 15.15 1.66 7.17
N ARG A 40 13.82 1.76 7.20
CA ARG A 40 13.03 1.42 8.40
C ARG A 40 12.77 -0.07 8.57
N ASN A 41 12.94 -0.86 7.52
CA ASN A 41 12.84 -2.32 7.61
C ASN A 41 14.19 -2.90 8.01
N ALA A 42 14.18 -3.98 8.78
CA ALA A 42 15.38 -4.65 9.26
C ALA A 42 16.30 -5.14 8.12
N ASP A 43 15.72 -5.52 6.99
CA ASP A 43 16.44 -5.95 5.77
C ASP A 43 16.82 -4.78 4.84
N GLY A 44 16.49 -3.54 5.21
CA GLY A 44 16.76 -2.34 4.41
C GLY A 44 15.95 -2.24 3.11
N ARG A 45 14.93 -3.07 2.92
CA ARG A 45 14.12 -3.14 1.71
C ARG A 45 12.63 -2.93 1.97
N ASP A 46 11.91 -2.34 1.00
CA ASP A 46 10.44 -2.25 1.04
C ASP A 46 9.83 -3.67 1.06
N ASN A 47 8.67 -3.83 1.65
CA ASN A 47 7.93 -5.09 1.66
C ASN A 47 7.08 -5.29 0.39
N ARG A 48 6.99 -4.26 -0.45
CA ARG A 48 6.30 -4.25 -1.74
C ARG A 48 7.33 -4.28 -2.85
N CYS A 49 7.16 -5.16 -3.84
CA CYS A 49 8.09 -5.20 -4.96
C CYS A 49 7.94 -3.97 -5.87
N ARG A 50 9.01 -3.62 -6.58
CA ARG A 50 9.06 -2.48 -7.51
C ARG A 50 7.96 -2.53 -8.57
N LYS A 51 7.63 -3.72 -9.06
CA LYS A 51 6.57 -3.92 -10.05
C LYS A 51 5.20 -3.52 -9.51
N CYS A 52 4.88 -3.93 -8.29
CA CYS A 52 3.62 -3.55 -7.64
C CYS A 52 3.56 -2.05 -7.35
N ILE A 53 4.65 -1.44 -6.87
CA ILE A 53 4.74 0.00 -6.64
C ILE A 53 4.55 0.77 -7.95
N SER A 54 5.25 0.37 -9.02
CA SER A 54 5.15 1.01 -10.33
C SER A 54 3.73 0.91 -10.91
N HIS A 55 3.09 -0.25 -10.79
CA HIS A 55 1.71 -0.46 -11.22
C HIS A 55 0.75 0.47 -10.46
N SER A 56 0.83 0.50 -9.13
CA SER A 56 0.01 1.38 -8.29
C SER A 56 0.22 2.86 -8.61
N THR A 57 1.47 3.27 -8.82
CA THR A 57 1.79 4.66 -9.19
C THR A 57 1.19 5.03 -10.55
N GLY A 58 1.22 4.12 -11.52
CA GLY A 58 0.61 4.29 -12.84
C GLY A 58 -0.91 4.46 -12.76
N ILE A 59 -1.58 3.63 -11.96
CA ILE A 59 -3.02 3.73 -11.71
C ILE A 59 -3.38 5.09 -11.11
N ILE A 60 -2.70 5.50 -10.05
CA ILE A 60 -2.95 6.79 -9.40
C ILE A 60 -2.74 7.95 -10.38
N ALA A 61 -1.72 7.90 -11.21
CA ALA A 61 -1.47 8.93 -12.23
C ALA A 61 -2.60 8.99 -13.26
N MET A 62 -3.07 7.83 -13.72
CA MET A 62 -4.22 7.72 -14.64
C MET A 62 -5.49 8.27 -14.00
N LEU A 63 -5.84 7.80 -12.81
CA LEU A 63 -7.03 8.24 -12.10
C LEU A 63 -7.02 9.74 -11.83
N ARG A 64 -5.88 10.30 -11.47
CA ARG A 64 -5.72 11.75 -11.24
C ARG A 64 -6.01 12.59 -12.47
N LYS A 65 -5.72 12.06 -13.66
CA LYS A 65 -6.01 12.74 -14.93
C LYS A 65 -7.51 12.91 -15.19
N TYR A 66 -8.31 11.95 -14.71
CA TYR A 66 -9.77 11.91 -14.96
C TYR A 66 -10.60 12.20 -13.71
N ALA A 67 -9.96 12.37 -12.56
CA ALA A 67 -10.65 12.68 -11.31
C ALA A 67 -11.32 14.06 -11.39
N PRO A 68 -12.47 14.23 -10.70
CA PRO A 68 -13.10 15.54 -10.55
C PRO A 68 -12.16 16.54 -9.85
N GLU A 69 -12.48 17.82 -9.96
CA GLU A 69 -11.80 18.85 -9.18
C GLU A 69 -11.82 18.53 -7.69
N LYS A 70 -10.77 18.95 -7.01
CA LYS A 70 -10.68 18.76 -5.55
C LYS A 70 -11.73 19.63 -4.86
N PRO A 71 -12.51 19.07 -3.94
CA PRO A 71 -13.44 19.85 -3.13
C PRO A 71 -12.69 20.73 -2.12
N GLU A 72 -13.41 21.60 -1.42
CA GLU A 72 -12.84 22.42 -0.33
C GLU A 72 -12.58 21.59 0.93
N VAL A 73 -13.33 20.52 1.14
CA VAL A 73 -13.29 19.67 2.33
C VAL A 73 -13.09 18.20 1.95
N CYS A 74 -12.51 17.43 2.88
CA CYS A 74 -12.40 15.97 2.77
C CYS A 74 -13.79 15.34 2.70
N GLU A 75 -14.02 14.48 1.71
CA GLU A 75 -15.32 13.81 1.51
C GLU A 75 -15.69 12.82 2.65
N CYS A 76 -14.73 12.44 3.48
CA CYS A 76 -14.97 11.56 4.62
C CYS A 76 -15.28 12.34 5.91
N CYS A 77 -14.36 13.21 6.35
CA CYS A 77 -14.53 13.92 7.64
C CYS A 77 -15.14 15.31 7.51
N LEU A 78 -15.42 15.78 6.30
CA LEU A 78 -16.03 17.08 5.97
C LEU A 78 -15.24 18.29 6.50
N LYS A 79 -13.94 18.13 6.71
CA LYS A 79 -13.04 19.19 7.18
C LYS A 79 -12.00 19.52 6.11
N PRO A 80 -11.50 20.76 6.03
CA PRO A 80 -10.37 21.09 5.17
C PRO A 80 -9.15 20.23 5.52
N PRO A 81 -8.39 19.76 4.52
CA PRO A 81 -7.19 18.97 4.79
C PRO A 81 -6.10 19.85 5.41
N LYS A 82 -5.43 19.35 6.46
CA LYS A 82 -4.34 20.10 7.13
C LYS A 82 -3.09 20.26 6.25
N LYS A 83 -2.85 19.31 5.34
CA LYS A 83 -1.69 19.32 4.46
C LYS A 83 -2.09 19.31 2.98
N LYS A 84 -2.67 18.21 2.53
CA LYS A 84 -3.05 18.00 1.13
C LYS A 84 -4.18 16.99 1.01
N PHE A 85 -4.87 17.05 -0.13
CA PHE A 85 -5.77 15.97 -0.53
C PHE A 85 -4.98 14.76 -1.05
N VAL A 86 -5.48 13.58 -0.73
CA VAL A 86 -5.07 12.30 -1.28
C VAL A 86 -6.19 11.79 -2.19
N LEU A 87 -5.82 11.34 -3.38
CA LEU A 87 -6.72 10.61 -4.26
C LEU A 87 -6.96 9.23 -3.64
N ASP A 88 -8.21 8.97 -3.29
CA ASP A 88 -8.65 7.66 -2.82
C ASP A 88 -9.23 6.84 -3.96
N HIS A 89 -8.95 5.55 -4.00
CA HIS A 89 -9.39 4.65 -5.04
C HIS A 89 -9.63 3.24 -4.51
N CYS A 90 -10.53 2.53 -5.16
CA CYS A 90 -10.76 1.11 -4.88
C CYS A 90 -9.60 0.28 -5.42
N HIS A 91 -8.91 -0.46 -4.55
CA HIS A 91 -7.78 -1.29 -4.94
C HIS A 91 -8.18 -2.51 -5.79
N GLN A 92 -9.41 -2.99 -5.67
CA GLN A 92 -9.91 -4.12 -6.45
C GLN A 92 -10.34 -3.75 -7.86
N GLY A 93 -10.97 -2.57 -8.03
CA GLY A 93 -11.50 -2.11 -9.31
C GLY A 93 -10.68 -0.99 -9.96
N GLU A 94 -9.64 -0.50 -9.29
CA GLU A 94 -8.82 0.62 -9.77
C GLU A 94 -9.67 1.85 -10.15
N VAL A 95 -10.72 2.12 -9.36
CA VAL A 95 -11.70 3.18 -9.60
C VAL A 95 -11.53 4.29 -8.57
N PHE A 96 -11.57 5.54 -9.03
CA PHE A 96 -11.60 6.70 -8.14
C PHE A 96 -12.80 6.63 -7.19
N ARG A 97 -12.58 6.84 -5.90
CA ARG A 97 -13.62 6.90 -4.87
C ARG A 97 -13.90 8.31 -4.39
N GLY A 98 -12.86 9.12 -4.22
CA GLY A 98 -13.01 10.47 -3.73
C GLY A 98 -11.70 11.17 -3.38
N TRP A 99 -11.81 12.39 -2.87
CA TRP A 99 -10.71 13.18 -2.35
C TRP A 99 -10.75 13.20 -0.82
N LEU A 100 -9.77 12.60 -0.19
CA LEU A 100 -9.65 12.51 1.26
C LEU A 100 -8.48 13.33 1.79
N CYS A 101 -8.55 13.74 3.06
CA CYS A 101 -7.35 14.16 3.76
C CYS A 101 -6.47 12.93 4.06
N ASP A 102 -5.19 13.16 4.30
CA ASP A 102 -4.21 12.12 4.59
C ASP A 102 -4.60 11.24 5.79
N HIS A 103 -5.19 11.83 6.83
CA HIS A 103 -5.64 11.10 8.02
C HIS A 103 -6.80 10.13 7.71
N CYS A 104 -7.81 10.58 6.98
CA CYS A 104 -8.93 9.71 6.62
C CYS A 104 -8.51 8.58 5.69
N ASN A 105 -7.69 8.88 4.68
CA ASN A 105 -7.16 7.86 3.78
C ASN A 105 -6.34 6.81 4.54
N LEU A 106 -5.47 7.23 5.45
CA LEU A 106 -4.69 6.32 6.28
C LEU A 106 -5.58 5.49 7.22
N ALA A 107 -6.53 6.12 7.91
CA ALA A 107 -7.43 5.45 8.85
C ALA A 107 -8.28 4.37 8.16
N ILE A 108 -8.85 4.67 7.00
CA ILE A 108 -9.62 3.69 6.21
C ILE A 108 -8.72 2.52 5.80
N GLY A 109 -7.51 2.80 5.32
CA GLY A 109 -6.54 1.77 4.96
C GLY A 109 -6.14 0.88 6.14
N MET A 110 -5.90 1.44 7.32
CA MET A 110 -5.56 0.69 8.54
C MET A 110 -6.72 -0.19 9.03
N LEU A 111 -7.97 0.18 8.73
CA LEU A 111 -9.16 -0.62 9.03
C LEU A 111 -9.51 -1.63 7.93
N GLY A 112 -8.60 -1.87 6.99
CA GLY A 112 -8.70 -2.90 5.96
C GLY A 112 -9.27 -2.42 4.63
N ASP A 113 -9.47 -1.12 4.45
CA ASP A 113 -9.97 -0.50 3.21
C ASP A 113 -11.31 -1.10 2.71
N ASN A 114 -12.15 -1.51 3.62
CA ASN A 114 -13.44 -2.14 3.33
C ASN A 114 -14.50 -1.83 4.41
N ILE A 115 -15.76 -2.01 4.02
CA ILE A 115 -16.91 -1.74 4.90
C ILE A 115 -16.85 -2.58 6.18
N THR A 116 -16.51 -3.86 6.08
CA THR A 116 -16.46 -4.77 7.23
C THR A 116 -15.48 -4.30 8.31
N GLY A 117 -14.31 -3.79 7.93
CA GLY A 117 -13.33 -3.25 8.88
C GLY A 117 -13.87 -2.02 9.61
N ILE A 118 -14.52 -1.11 8.89
CA ILE A 118 -15.15 0.09 9.45
C ILE A 118 -16.31 -0.28 10.38
N GLU A 119 -17.16 -1.23 9.98
CA GLU A 119 -18.28 -1.70 10.81
C GLU A 119 -17.81 -2.33 12.13
N LYS A 120 -16.70 -3.08 12.12
CA LYS A 120 -16.09 -3.63 13.33
C LYS A 120 -15.62 -2.51 14.27
N ALA A 121 -14.98 -1.47 13.74
CA ALA A 121 -14.55 -0.31 14.53
C ALA A 121 -15.76 0.45 15.12
N LEU A 122 -16.81 0.64 14.31
CA LEU A 122 -18.06 1.26 14.76
C LEU A 122 -18.74 0.42 15.86
N ALA A 123 -18.82 -0.89 15.70
CA ALA A 123 -19.40 -1.78 16.70
C ALA A 123 -18.63 -1.74 18.02
N TYR A 124 -17.30 -1.68 17.96
CA TYR A 124 -16.45 -1.50 19.13
C TYR A 124 -16.76 -0.20 19.89
N LEU A 125 -16.85 0.92 19.19
CA LEU A 125 -17.18 2.21 19.81
C LEU A 125 -18.58 2.21 20.42
N LYS A 126 -19.58 1.71 19.69
CA LYS A 126 -20.97 1.61 20.20
C LYS A 126 -21.10 0.75 21.46
N LYS A 127 -20.30 -0.30 21.58
CA LYS A 127 -20.28 -1.13 22.79
C LYS A 127 -19.82 -0.34 24.01
N HIS A 128 -18.87 0.57 23.84
CA HIS A 128 -18.33 1.36 24.95
C HIS A 128 -19.11 2.63 25.26
N GLU A 129 -19.81 3.22 24.28
CA GLU A 129 -20.70 4.38 24.51
C GLU A 129 -21.87 4.01 25.44
N ARG A 130 -22.41 2.80 25.34
CA ARG A 130 -23.50 2.34 26.23
C ARG A 130 -23.08 2.22 27.68
N LEU A 131 -21.79 2.03 27.96
CA LEU A 131 -21.26 1.91 29.32
C LEU A 131 -21.05 3.27 30.01
N ASN A 132 -21.06 4.37 29.24
CA ASN A 132 -20.86 5.71 29.76
C ASN A 132 -22.17 6.48 29.99
N ASN A 133 -23.34 5.90 29.64
CA ASN A 133 -24.66 6.51 29.78
C ASN A 133 -25.54 5.87 30.88
N ASP A 134 -24.99 4.93 31.65
CA ASP A 134 -25.55 4.32 32.83
C ASP A 134 -24.78 4.81 34.09
#